data_503168f207f5188662367049a05dfa93
#
_entry.id   503168f207f5188662367049a05dfa93
#
_cell.length_a   1.000
_cell.length_b   1.000
_cell.length_c   1.000
_cell.angle_alpha   90.00
_cell.angle_beta   90.00
_cell.angle_gamma   90.00
#
_symmetry.space_group_name_H-M   'P 1'
#
loop_
_entity.id
_entity.type
_entity.pdbx_description
1 polymer ?
#
loop_
_entity_poly.entity_id
_entity_poly.type
_entity_poly.pdbx_seq_one_letter_code
_entity_poly.pdbx_strand_id
1 'polypeptide(L)'
;MRKALNIPLEEFLRPFFGPGERICLRIFDDRKTGTFKGAKLETSLSGLPGLMDTLKKHNEKNRGIYFVVNFGGHEDSEITRINAQFMECDELPLDEQLKQIEAFPLEPSLIVKTRKSLHTYWLMRMC
;
A
#
# COMPACT_ATOMS: atom_id res chain seq x y z
N MET A 1 12.36 7.47 -19.18
CA MET A 1 11.31 7.94 -18.25
C MET A 1 10.40 6.78 -17.86
N ARG A 2 10.19 6.58 -16.56
CA ARG A 2 9.29 5.54 -16.09
C ARG A 2 7.84 5.94 -16.36
N LYS A 3 7.04 5.01 -16.84
CA LYS A 3 5.63 5.23 -17.11
C LYS A 3 4.79 4.49 -16.07
N ALA A 4 3.80 5.19 -15.49
CA ALA A 4 2.89 4.58 -14.54
C ALA A 4 1.93 3.62 -15.26
N LEU A 5 1.70 2.46 -14.64
CA LEU A 5 0.77 1.46 -15.13
C LEU A 5 -0.37 1.30 -14.12
N ASN A 6 -1.57 1.10 -14.64
CA ASN A 6 -2.72 0.77 -13.80
C ASN A 6 -2.81 -0.75 -13.72
N ILE A 7 -2.60 -1.30 -12.53
CA ILE A 7 -2.71 -2.74 -12.31
C ILE A 7 -3.80 -3.02 -11.27
N PRO A 8 -4.47 -4.17 -11.34
CA PRO A 8 -5.46 -4.54 -10.33
C PRO A 8 -4.84 -4.64 -8.94
N LEU A 9 -5.62 -4.30 -7.92
CA LEU A 9 -5.14 -4.34 -6.53
C LEU A 9 -4.62 -5.73 -6.13
N GLU A 10 -5.31 -6.79 -6.54
CA GLU A 10 -4.88 -8.16 -6.28
C GLU A 10 -3.48 -8.42 -6.85
N GLU A 11 -3.23 -7.99 -8.07
CA GLU A 11 -1.93 -8.17 -8.71
C GLU A 11 -0.83 -7.41 -7.98
N PHE A 12 -1.13 -6.20 -7.52
CA PHE A 12 -0.19 -5.40 -6.72
C PHE A 12 0.15 -6.08 -5.39
N LEU A 13 -0.85 -6.66 -4.71
CA LEU A 13 -0.65 -7.26 -3.38
C LEU A 13 -0.02 -8.64 -3.41
N ARG A 14 -0.10 -9.34 -4.54
CA ARG A 14 0.38 -10.72 -4.66
C ARG A 14 1.85 -10.91 -4.27
N PRO A 15 2.78 -10.00 -4.59
CA PRO A 15 4.17 -10.15 -4.15
C PRO A 15 4.38 -10.04 -2.63
N PHE A 16 3.44 -9.42 -1.92
CA PHE A 16 3.55 -9.21 -0.47
C PHE A 16 2.96 -10.35 0.34
N PHE A 17 1.93 -11.03 -0.18
CA PHE A 17 1.14 -12.00 0.58
C PHE A 17 0.92 -13.27 -0.22
N GLY A 18 1.04 -14.42 0.46
CA GLY A 18 0.68 -15.70 -0.12
C GLY A 18 -0.84 -15.92 -0.15
N PRO A 19 -1.30 -16.92 -0.93
CA PRO A 19 -2.73 -17.27 -0.97
C PRO A 19 -3.23 -17.62 0.42
N GLY A 20 -4.35 -17.08 0.84
CA GLY A 20 -4.94 -17.38 2.14
C GLY A 20 -4.33 -16.63 3.30
N GLU A 21 -3.22 -15.92 3.12
CA GLU A 21 -2.66 -15.08 4.18
C GLU A 21 -3.53 -13.87 4.43
N ARG A 22 -3.64 -13.47 5.71
CA ARG A 22 -4.43 -12.32 6.12
C ARG A 22 -3.78 -11.03 5.62
N ILE A 23 -4.58 -10.21 4.94
CA ILE A 23 -4.19 -8.87 4.51
C ILE A 23 -5.00 -7.86 5.33
N CYS A 24 -4.30 -6.98 6.04
CA CYS A 24 -4.93 -5.96 6.86
C CYS A 24 -5.03 -4.65 6.08
N LEU A 25 -6.23 -4.09 6.01
CA LEU A 25 -6.49 -2.82 5.33
C LEU A 25 -6.97 -1.79 6.33
N ARG A 26 -6.58 -0.54 6.11
CA ARG A 26 -7.01 0.60 6.91
C ARG A 26 -7.64 1.63 5.99
N ILE A 27 -8.74 2.23 6.44
CA ILE A 27 -9.46 3.24 5.69
C ILE A 27 -9.51 4.51 6.52
N PHE A 28 -9.06 5.62 5.93
CA PHE A 28 -9.07 6.93 6.59
C PHE A 28 -9.78 7.95 5.72
N ASP A 29 -10.43 8.92 6.35
CA ASP A 29 -11.01 10.04 5.63
C ASP A 29 -9.91 11.05 5.31
N ASP A 30 -9.77 11.41 4.03
CA ASP A 30 -8.78 12.39 3.59
C ASP A 30 -9.18 13.82 3.99
N ARG A 31 -10.43 14.03 4.38
CA ARG A 31 -10.93 15.33 4.81
C ARG A 31 -10.79 15.47 6.32
N LYS A 32 -10.17 16.55 6.75
CA LYS A 32 -9.96 16.81 8.19
C LYS A 32 -11.27 17.11 8.93
N THR A 33 -12.32 17.47 8.21
CA THR A 33 -13.62 17.83 8.79
C THR A 33 -14.64 16.71 8.73
N GLY A 34 -14.26 15.54 8.24
CA GLY A 34 -15.15 14.40 8.13
C GLY A 34 -15.47 13.77 9.48
N THR A 35 -16.64 13.16 9.58
CA THR A 35 -17.07 12.47 10.79
C THR A 35 -16.66 10.99 10.83
N PHE A 36 -16.15 10.47 9.73
CA PHE A 36 -15.69 9.08 9.64
C PHE A 36 -14.40 8.89 10.43
N LYS A 37 -14.41 7.98 11.38
CA LYS A 37 -13.29 7.76 12.30
C LYS A 37 -12.29 6.70 11.84
N GLY A 38 -12.43 6.23 10.62
CA GLY A 38 -11.58 5.18 10.08
C GLY A 38 -12.19 3.80 10.24
N ALA A 39 -11.63 2.84 9.54
CA ALA A 39 -12.05 1.45 9.61
C ALA A 39 -10.85 0.53 9.44
N LYS A 40 -10.95 -0.64 10.06
CA LYS A 40 -9.99 -1.73 9.91
C LYS A 40 -10.69 -2.89 9.24
N LEU A 41 -10.13 -3.38 8.16
CA LEU A 41 -10.68 -4.53 7.42
C LEU A 41 -9.60 -5.60 7.29
N GLU A 42 -10.04 -6.84 7.16
CA GLU A 42 -9.15 -7.96 6.92
C GLU A 42 -9.68 -8.77 5.75
N THR A 43 -8.77 -9.25 4.92
CA THR A 43 -9.11 -10.09 3.77
C THR A 43 -7.94 -11.00 3.43
N SER A 44 -8.00 -11.64 2.28
CA SER A 44 -6.91 -12.41 1.67
C SER A 44 -6.96 -12.16 0.17
N LEU A 45 -5.97 -12.66 -0.57
CA LEU A 45 -5.99 -12.52 -2.03
C LEU A 45 -7.29 -13.10 -2.62
N SER A 46 -7.73 -14.26 -2.13
CA SER A 46 -8.96 -14.89 -2.61
C SER A 46 -10.22 -14.15 -2.17
N GLY A 47 -10.18 -13.46 -1.03
CA GLY A 47 -11.32 -12.70 -0.50
C GLY A 47 -11.45 -11.30 -1.09
N LEU A 48 -10.39 -10.80 -1.70
CA LEU A 48 -10.34 -9.42 -2.19
C LEU A 48 -11.42 -9.08 -3.21
N PRO A 49 -11.73 -9.93 -4.21
CA PRO A 49 -12.80 -9.61 -5.16
C PRO A 49 -14.16 -9.31 -4.50
N GLY A 50 -14.49 -10.03 -3.42
CA GLY A 50 -15.73 -9.79 -2.69
C GLY A 50 -15.75 -8.50 -1.89
N LEU A 51 -14.59 -7.91 -1.66
CA LEU A 51 -14.45 -6.66 -0.90
C LEU A 51 -14.37 -5.43 -1.80
N MET A 52 -14.15 -5.60 -3.10
CA MET A 52 -13.87 -4.48 -4.01
C MET A 52 -14.97 -3.45 -4.06
N ASP A 53 -16.25 -3.84 -4.04
CA ASP A 53 -17.36 -2.87 -4.06
C ASP A 53 -17.35 -2.00 -2.80
N THR A 54 -17.06 -2.58 -1.65
CA THR A 54 -16.94 -1.84 -0.39
C THR A 54 -15.80 -0.83 -0.47
N LEU A 55 -14.65 -1.24 -1.00
CA LEU A 55 -13.50 -0.35 -1.15
C LEU A 55 -13.80 0.81 -2.11
N LYS A 56 -14.47 0.53 -3.22
CA LYS A 56 -14.87 1.56 -4.17
C LYS A 56 -15.80 2.59 -3.55
N LYS A 57 -16.77 2.13 -2.75
CA LYS A 57 -17.68 3.03 -2.05
C LYS A 57 -16.96 3.96 -1.08
N HIS A 58 -15.99 3.45 -0.35
CA HIS A 58 -15.16 4.27 0.53
C HIS A 58 -14.36 5.30 -0.27
N ASN A 59 -13.75 4.87 -1.35
CA ASN A 59 -12.95 5.75 -2.20
C ASN A 59 -13.79 6.86 -2.83
N GLU A 60 -15.03 6.56 -3.23
CA GLU A 60 -15.97 7.55 -3.77
C GLU A 60 -16.34 8.62 -2.75
N LYS A 61 -16.23 8.33 -1.47
CA LYS A 61 -16.48 9.26 -0.37
C LYS A 61 -15.22 10.00 0.09
N ASN A 62 -14.18 10.02 -0.75
CA ASN A 62 -12.90 10.66 -0.46
C ASN A 62 -12.15 10.04 0.72
N ARG A 63 -12.25 8.73 0.89
CA ARG A 63 -11.52 7.97 1.90
C ARG A 63 -10.36 7.25 1.25
N GLY A 64 -9.20 7.34 1.88
CA GLY A 64 -8.01 6.63 1.42
C GLY A 64 -7.98 5.20 1.94
N ILE A 65 -7.51 4.29 1.09
CA ILE A 65 -7.39 2.88 1.42
C ILE A 65 -5.91 2.54 1.50
N TYR A 66 -5.51 1.97 2.63
CA TYR A 66 -4.12 1.65 2.93
C TYR A 66 -4.01 0.19 3.34
N PHE A 67 -2.89 -0.44 3.05
CA PHE A 67 -2.64 -1.79 3.51
C PHE A 67 -1.46 -1.82 4.48
N VAL A 68 -1.50 -2.78 5.40
CA VAL A 68 -0.36 -3.04 6.29
C VAL A 68 0.62 -3.90 5.52
N VAL A 69 1.79 -3.35 5.23
CA VAL A 69 2.79 -3.96 4.33
C VAL A 69 3.27 -5.31 4.85
N ASN A 70 3.53 -5.39 6.15
CA ASN A 70 4.13 -6.59 6.77
C ASN A 70 3.05 -7.49 7.36
N PHE A 71 3.35 -8.77 7.50
CA PHE A 71 2.37 -9.78 7.88
C PHE A 71 2.26 -9.92 9.39
N GLY A 72 1.02 -9.98 9.88
CA GLY A 72 0.75 -10.32 11.28
C GLY A 72 -0.53 -9.71 11.85
N GLY A 73 -0.78 -8.43 11.62
CA GLY A 73 -1.96 -7.75 12.12
C GLY A 73 -1.92 -6.27 11.79
N HIS A 74 -2.79 -5.50 12.42
CA HIS A 74 -2.88 -4.05 12.17
C HIS A 74 -1.84 -3.24 12.93
N GLU A 75 -1.38 -3.74 14.07
CA GLU A 75 -0.46 -3.01 14.93
C GLU A 75 0.97 -3.54 14.80
N ASP A 76 1.95 -2.66 15.03
CA ASP A 76 3.36 -3.03 14.93
C ASP A 76 3.72 -4.23 15.80
N SER A 77 3.13 -4.31 17.00
CA SER A 77 3.37 -5.42 17.93
C SER A 77 2.86 -6.77 17.42
N GLU A 78 1.98 -6.77 16.44
CA GLU A 78 1.41 -7.98 15.86
C GLU A 78 2.17 -8.50 14.64
N ILE A 79 3.14 -7.73 14.14
CA ILE A 79 3.90 -8.09 12.95
C ILE A 79 4.84 -9.26 13.26
N THR A 80 4.74 -10.32 12.47
CA THR A 80 5.55 -11.52 12.62
C THR A 80 6.48 -11.80 11.43
N ARG A 81 6.26 -11.11 10.31
CA ARG A 81 7.10 -11.28 9.11
C ARG A 81 7.22 -9.96 8.36
N ILE A 82 8.43 -9.64 7.95
CA ILE A 82 8.70 -8.47 7.11
C ILE A 82 8.56 -8.87 5.64
N ASN A 83 7.57 -8.31 4.96
CA ASN A 83 7.35 -8.55 3.53
C ASN A 83 8.17 -7.61 2.65
N ALA A 84 8.37 -6.38 3.13
CA ALA A 84 9.11 -5.37 2.39
C ALA A 84 9.67 -4.30 3.30
N GLN A 85 10.76 -3.71 2.89
CA GLN A 85 11.19 -2.40 3.39
C GLN A 85 10.53 -1.36 2.48
N PHE A 86 10.09 -0.25 3.04
CA PHE A 86 9.41 0.76 2.24
C PHE A 86 9.74 2.17 2.71
N MET A 87 9.61 3.11 1.78
CA MET A 87 9.94 4.51 2.02
C MET A 87 8.98 5.41 1.26
N GLU A 88 8.63 6.54 1.86
CA GLU A 88 7.92 7.62 1.17
C GLU A 88 8.51 8.96 1.60
N CYS A 89 8.41 9.95 0.72
CA CYS A 89 8.90 11.29 1.00
C CYS A 89 7.92 12.31 0.44
N ASP A 90 6.99 12.77 1.26
CA ASP A 90 5.91 13.67 0.86
C ASP A 90 6.33 15.12 0.70
N GLU A 91 7.50 15.48 1.23
CA GLU A 91 7.93 16.88 1.31
C GLU A 91 8.55 17.43 0.04
N LEU A 92 8.86 16.55 -0.92
CA LEU A 92 9.51 16.93 -2.16
C LEU A 92 8.53 16.81 -3.35
N PRO A 93 8.76 17.59 -4.43
CA PRO A 93 8.03 17.37 -5.68
C PRO A 93 8.29 15.96 -6.22
N LEU A 94 7.33 15.42 -6.98
CA LEU A 94 7.41 14.04 -7.49
C LEU A 94 8.68 13.76 -8.30
N ASP A 95 9.13 14.71 -9.12
CA ASP A 95 10.33 14.54 -9.92
C ASP A 95 11.60 14.45 -9.05
N GLU A 96 11.65 15.20 -7.95
CA GLU A 96 12.77 15.12 -7.00
C GLU A 96 12.71 13.80 -6.22
N GLN A 97 11.53 13.33 -5.87
CA GLN A 97 11.38 12.03 -5.23
C GLN A 97 11.91 10.92 -6.13
N LEU A 98 11.57 10.96 -7.41
CA LEU A 98 12.03 9.96 -8.37
C LEU A 98 13.56 9.99 -8.53
N LYS A 99 14.15 11.18 -8.57
CA LYS A 99 15.61 11.33 -8.65
C LYS A 99 16.31 10.69 -7.46
N GLN A 100 15.77 10.88 -6.25
CA GLN A 100 16.35 10.27 -5.05
C GLN A 100 16.25 8.75 -5.09
N ILE A 101 15.12 8.23 -5.56
CA ILE A 101 14.93 6.78 -5.69
C ILE A 101 15.94 6.21 -6.71
N GLU A 102 16.12 6.87 -7.83
CA GLU A 102 17.03 6.41 -8.88
C GLU A 102 18.51 6.53 -8.47
N ALA A 103 18.83 7.47 -7.58
CA ALA A 103 20.17 7.61 -7.04
C ALA A 103 20.50 6.58 -5.94
N PHE A 104 19.50 5.91 -5.39
CA PHE A 104 19.72 4.91 -4.35
C PHE A 104 20.41 3.68 -4.95
N PRO A 105 21.42 3.11 -4.27
CA PRO A 105 22.22 2.02 -4.87
C PRO A 105 21.46 0.72 -5.10
N LEU A 106 20.34 0.52 -4.41
CA LEU A 106 19.55 -0.70 -4.58
C LEU A 106 18.26 -0.37 -5.34
N GLU A 107 18.08 -1.04 -6.49
CA GLU A 107 16.87 -0.82 -7.29
C GLU A 107 15.63 -1.32 -6.56
N PRO A 108 14.56 -0.50 -6.47
CA PRO A 108 13.34 -0.93 -5.81
C PRO A 108 12.60 -2.00 -6.60
N SER A 109 11.87 -2.86 -5.87
CA SER A 109 11.02 -3.87 -6.48
C SER A 109 9.74 -3.27 -7.08
N LEU A 110 9.17 -2.28 -6.39
CA LEU A 110 7.93 -1.63 -6.78
C LEU A 110 7.97 -0.15 -6.42
N ILE A 111 7.37 0.67 -7.27
CA ILE A 111 7.14 2.08 -6.99
C ILE A 111 5.65 2.35 -7.23
N VAL A 112 4.96 2.89 -6.22
CA VAL A 112 3.56 3.25 -6.33
C VAL A 112 3.45 4.76 -6.37
N LYS A 113 2.85 5.28 -7.42
CA LYS A 113 2.61 6.71 -7.56
C LYS A 113 1.26 7.06 -6.95
N THR A 114 1.28 7.92 -5.93
CA THR A 114 0.08 8.53 -5.39
C THR A 114 -0.05 9.95 -5.92
N ARG A 115 -1.07 10.68 -5.46
CA ARG A 115 -1.26 12.06 -5.90
C ARG A 115 -0.08 12.97 -5.52
N LYS A 116 0.56 12.72 -4.37
CA LYS A 116 1.59 13.60 -3.82
C LYS A 116 2.95 12.95 -3.65
N SER A 117 3.03 11.62 -3.68
CA SER A 117 4.29 10.96 -3.35
C SER A 117 4.49 9.67 -4.12
N LEU A 118 5.73 9.18 -4.04
CA LEU A 118 6.09 7.86 -4.53
C LEU A 118 6.35 6.98 -3.33
N HIS A 119 5.61 5.88 -3.24
CA HIS A 119 5.83 4.85 -2.23
C HIS A 119 6.71 3.78 -2.84
N THR A 120 7.87 3.57 -2.26
CA THR A 120 8.90 2.69 -2.81
C THR A 120 9.04 1.47 -1.93
N TYR A 121 9.06 0.28 -2.54
CA TYR A 121 9.12 -0.99 -1.81
C TYR A 121 10.30 -1.82 -2.28
N TRP A 122 11.02 -2.39 -1.33
CA TRP A 122 12.05 -3.41 -1.55
C TRP A 122 11.54 -4.69 -0.92
N LEU A 123 11.11 -5.63 -1.77
CA LEU A 123 10.55 -6.91 -1.31
C LEU A 123 11.63 -7.76 -0.64
N MET A 124 11.27 -8.37 0.48
CA MET A 124 12.16 -9.24 1.23
C MET A 124 11.86 -10.69 0.87
N ARG A 125 12.90 -11.44 0.53
CA ARG A 125 12.76 -12.87 0.29
C ARG A 125 13.20 -13.61 1.54
N MET A 126 12.38 -14.58 1.94
CA MET A 126 12.78 -15.51 2.98
C MET A 126 13.71 -16.55 2.37
N CYS A 127 14.88 -16.68 2.93
CA CYS A 127 15.84 -17.72 2.52
C CYS A 127 15.57 -19.02 3.25
#